data_9fff7b6bc4197151bbd12e42b5153e04
#
_entry.id   9fff7b6bc4197151bbd12e42b5153e04
#
_cell.length_a   1.000
_cell.length_b   1.000
_cell.length_c   1.000
_cell.angle_alpha   90.00
_cell.angle_beta   90.00
_cell.angle_gamma   90.00
#
_symmetry.space_group_name_H-M   'P 1'
#
loop_
_entity.id
_entity.type
_entity.pdbx_description
1 polymer ?
#
loop_
_entity_poly.entity_id
_entity_poly.type
_entity_poly.pdbx_seq_one_letter_code
_entity_poly.pdbx_strand_id
1 'polypeptide(L)'
;MHKNLFQVSSKEKLIERFKKQPKDFTWEELVRLFGAFGFIVYNKGKTSGSRVIFSNDEKEYIMHKPHPKNIIKEASMIGILKFLIDNKFITK
;
A
#
# COMPACT_ATOMS: atom_id res chain seq x y z
N MET A 1 -1.68 -23.61 21.63
CA MET A 1 -1.76 -23.07 21.43
C MET A 1 -1.80 -22.50 20.77
N HIS A 2 -2.02 -22.26 20.23
CA HIS A 2 -2.19 -21.64 19.75
C HIS A 2 -2.12 -20.62 19.43
N LYS A 3 -1.72 -20.41 19.64
CA LYS A 3 -1.39 -19.32 19.43
C LYS A 3 -1.43 -18.94 18.08
N ASN A 4 -1.27 -19.62 17.29
CA ASN A 4 -1.28 -19.35 16.00
C ASN A 4 -2.52 -18.96 15.51
N LEU A 5 -3.52 -19.28 16.16
CA LEU A 5 -4.72 -18.95 15.78
C LEU A 5 -4.88 -17.61 15.62
N PHE A 6 -4.31 -16.91 16.41
CA PHE A 6 -4.48 -15.58 16.34
C PHE A 6 -3.54 -15.03 15.48
N GLN A 7 -2.78 -15.76 14.88
CA GLN A 7 -1.85 -15.22 14.12
C GLN A 7 -2.30 -15.12 12.80
N VAL A 8 -3.36 -14.43 12.56
CA VAL A 8 -3.67 -13.97 11.30
C VAL A 8 -2.44 -13.34 10.87
N SER A 9 -1.91 -13.55 9.74
CA SER A 9 -0.63 -13.01 9.35
C SER A 9 -0.74 -11.51 9.32
N SER A 10 0.35 -10.83 9.54
CA SER A 10 0.39 -9.40 9.50
C SER A 10 -0.07 -8.91 8.15
N LYS A 11 0.20 -9.66 7.10
CA LYS A 11 -0.21 -9.33 5.77
C LYS A 11 -1.73 -9.25 5.68
N GLU A 12 -2.40 -10.27 6.19
CA GLU A 12 -3.85 -10.29 6.13
C GLU A 12 -4.49 -9.20 6.95
N LYS A 13 -3.93 -8.92 8.12
CA LYS A 13 -4.45 -7.87 8.94
C LYS A 13 -4.30 -6.52 8.24
N LEU A 14 -3.19 -6.33 7.59
CA LEU A 14 -2.91 -5.08 6.91
C LEU A 14 -3.86 -4.89 5.73
N ILE A 15 -4.14 -5.95 4.99
CA ILE A 15 -5.06 -5.88 3.87
C ILE A 15 -6.46 -5.52 4.37
N GLU A 16 -6.90 -6.17 5.45
CA GLU A 16 -8.23 -5.88 5.98
C GLU A 16 -8.33 -4.45 6.50
N ARG A 17 -7.27 -3.97 7.15
CA ARG A 17 -7.24 -2.59 7.61
C ARG A 17 -7.34 -1.63 6.43
N PHE A 18 -6.55 -1.90 5.38
CA PHE A 18 -6.54 -1.03 4.21
C PHE A 18 -7.91 -1.01 3.53
N LYS A 19 -8.58 -2.15 3.46
CA LYS A 19 -9.88 -2.23 2.80
C LYS A 19 -10.93 -1.37 3.49
N LYS A 20 -10.75 -1.09 4.76
CA LYS A 20 -11.68 -0.23 5.49
C LYS A 20 -11.41 1.24 5.21
N GLN A 21 -10.38 1.54 4.46
CA GLN A 21 -10.03 2.90 4.08
C GLN A 21 -9.93 3.84 5.26
N PRO A 22 -9.08 3.50 6.23
CA PRO A 22 -8.95 4.33 7.43
C PRO A 22 -8.30 5.67 7.08
N LYS A 23 -8.50 6.64 7.92
CA LYS A 23 -7.96 7.97 7.68
C LYS A 23 -6.56 8.15 8.22
N ASP A 24 -6.03 7.14 8.86
CA ASP A 24 -4.69 7.22 9.45
C ASP A 24 -3.75 6.16 8.92
N PHE A 25 -3.96 5.70 7.70
CA PHE A 25 -3.09 4.71 7.09
C PHE A 25 -1.77 5.37 6.75
N THR A 26 -0.66 4.81 7.22
CA THR A 26 0.63 5.46 7.08
C THR A 26 1.38 5.02 5.84
N TRP A 27 2.38 5.79 5.47
CA TRP A 27 3.25 5.46 4.35
C TRP A 27 3.92 4.11 4.57
N GLU A 28 4.40 3.87 5.80
CA GLU A 28 5.07 2.60 6.09
C GLU A 28 4.11 1.43 5.94
N GLU A 29 2.86 1.63 6.32
CA GLU A 29 1.87 0.58 6.16
C GLU A 29 1.62 0.33 4.67
N LEU A 30 1.61 1.38 3.86
CA LEU A 30 1.41 1.25 2.44
C LEU A 30 2.56 0.51 1.77
N VAL A 31 3.79 0.80 2.17
CA VAL A 31 4.95 0.13 1.63
C VAL A 31 4.85 -1.37 1.94
N ARG A 32 4.46 -1.69 3.17
CA ARG A 32 4.31 -3.11 3.53
C ARG A 32 3.16 -3.76 2.78
N LEU A 33 2.08 -3.02 2.53
CA LEU A 33 0.94 -3.56 1.81
C LEU A 33 1.34 -3.91 0.38
N PHE A 34 1.98 -2.98 -0.31
CA PHE A 34 2.42 -3.25 -1.66
C PHE A 34 3.45 -4.38 -1.67
N GLY A 35 4.32 -4.41 -0.66
CA GLY A 35 5.32 -5.48 -0.55
C GLY A 35 4.68 -6.84 -0.41
N ALA A 36 3.54 -6.91 0.27
CA ALA A 36 2.82 -8.16 0.44
C ALA A 36 2.30 -8.69 -0.90
N PHE A 37 2.13 -7.81 -1.88
CA PHE A 37 1.70 -8.20 -3.21
C PHE A 37 2.87 -8.29 -4.20
N GLY A 38 4.09 -8.25 -3.70
CA GLY A 38 5.26 -8.44 -4.55
C GLY A 38 5.81 -7.18 -5.18
N PHE A 39 5.35 -6.02 -4.74
CA PHE A 39 5.86 -4.77 -5.29
C PHE A 39 7.03 -4.26 -4.47
N ILE A 40 7.96 -3.62 -5.14
CA ILE A 40 9.03 -2.92 -4.44
C ILE A 40 8.82 -1.44 -4.69
N VAL A 41 9.36 -0.61 -3.84
CA VAL A 41 9.18 0.83 -3.94
C VAL A 41 10.52 1.49 -4.20
N TYR A 42 10.54 2.45 -5.10
CA TYR A 42 11.77 3.23 -5.31
C TYR A 42 11.42 4.60 -5.84
N ASN A 43 12.37 5.53 -5.68
CA ASN A 43 12.17 6.87 -6.13
C ASN A 43 12.50 6.97 -7.59
N LYS A 44 11.76 7.83 -8.29
CA LYS A 44 11.98 7.97 -9.68
C LYS A 44 12.92 9.13 -9.93
N GLY A 45 14.06 9.15 -9.43
CA GLY A 45 15.03 10.17 -9.70
C GLY A 45 14.95 11.32 -8.76
N LYS A 46 15.98 12.11 -8.76
CA LYS A 46 16.12 13.13 -7.80
C LYS A 46 15.29 14.29 -8.03
N THR A 47 14.95 14.58 -9.26
CA THR A 47 14.24 15.79 -9.54
C THR A 47 12.74 15.63 -9.36
N SER A 48 12.29 14.47 -9.03
CA SER A 48 10.87 14.24 -8.89
C SER A 48 10.30 14.57 -7.55
N GLY A 49 11.11 15.05 -6.66
CA GLY A 49 10.66 15.37 -5.33
C GLY A 49 10.16 14.13 -4.62
N SER A 50 8.90 14.09 -4.27
CA SER A 50 8.39 12.99 -3.48
C SER A 50 7.79 11.88 -4.33
N ARG A 51 7.96 11.92 -5.62
CA ARG A 51 7.36 10.89 -6.46
C ARG A 51 8.05 9.55 -6.29
N VAL A 52 7.27 8.50 -6.11
CA VAL A 52 7.80 7.15 -5.96
C VAL A 52 7.02 6.20 -6.83
N ILE A 53 7.62 5.06 -7.13
CA ILE A 53 7.00 4.02 -7.93
C ILE A 53 6.96 2.75 -7.14
N PHE A 54 5.79 2.12 -7.09
CA PHE A 54 5.66 0.76 -6.60
C PHE A 54 5.61 -0.12 -7.85
N SER A 55 6.50 -1.08 -7.94
CA SER A 55 6.64 -1.85 -9.17
C SER A 55 6.81 -3.33 -8.89
N ASN A 56 6.18 -4.15 -9.71
CA ASN A 56 6.47 -5.58 -9.69
C ASN A 56 6.80 -5.96 -11.15
N ASP A 57 6.85 -7.23 -11.48
CA ASP A 57 7.26 -7.65 -12.81
C ASP A 57 6.34 -7.18 -13.91
N GLU A 58 5.11 -6.89 -13.59
CA GLU A 58 4.13 -6.55 -14.60
C GLU A 58 3.47 -5.21 -14.48
N LYS A 59 3.43 -4.65 -13.32
CA LYS A 59 2.63 -3.46 -13.05
C LYS A 59 3.42 -2.39 -12.31
N GLU A 60 3.01 -1.16 -12.48
CA GLU A 60 3.61 -0.06 -11.74
C GLU A 60 2.51 0.85 -11.24
N TYR A 61 2.70 1.39 -10.06
CA TYR A 61 1.79 2.40 -9.53
C TYR A 61 2.64 3.58 -9.06
N ILE A 62 2.41 4.75 -9.62
CA ILE A 62 3.20 5.94 -9.32
C ILE A 62 2.40 6.85 -8.44
N MET A 63 3.00 7.36 -7.39
CA MET A 63 2.32 8.31 -6.52
C MET A 63 3.32 9.20 -5.83
N HIS A 64 2.85 10.21 -5.16
CA HIS A 64 3.71 11.06 -4.37
C HIS A 64 3.65 10.59 -2.93
N LYS A 65 4.82 10.52 -2.30
CA LYS A 65 4.88 10.18 -0.90
C LYS A 65 4.22 11.28 -0.11
N PRO A 66 3.40 10.97 0.89
CA PRO A 66 2.72 12.01 1.64
C PRO A 66 3.69 12.92 2.37
N HIS A 67 3.34 14.18 2.49
CA HIS A 67 4.20 15.18 3.06
C HIS A 67 3.36 16.36 3.48
N PRO A 68 3.60 16.92 4.63
CA PRO A 68 4.65 16.62 5.58
C PRO A 68 4.31 15.47 6.52
N LYS A 69 3.05 15.11 6.62
CA LYS A 69 2.69 14.02 7.49
C LYS A 69 2.78 12.72 6.73
N ASN A 70 3.03 11.66 7.46
CA ASN A 70 3.24 10.37 6.83
C ASN A 70 1.94 9.59 6.69
N ILE A 71 0.85 10.28 6.44
CA ILE A 71 -0.47 9.68 6.35
C ILE A 71 -0.96 9.77 4.92
N ILE A 72 -1.50 8.68 4.40
CA ILE A 72 -1.99 8.63 3.03
C ILE A 72 -3.33 9.36 2.94
N LYS A 73 -3.45 10.28 2.00
CA LYS A 73 -4.66 11.06 1.85
C LYS A 73 -5.79 10.22 1.29
N GLU A 74 -6.99 10.61 1.60
CA GLU A 74 -8.18 9.88 1.21
C GLU A 74 -8.25 9.62 -0.29
N ALA A 75 -7.99 10.60 -1.10
CA ALA A 75 -8.02 10.41 -2.55
C ALA A 75 -7.01 9.37 -3.01
N SER A 76 -5.84 9.36 -2.38
CA SER A 76 -4.82 8.37 -2.72
C SER A 76 -5.25 6.99 -2.28
N MET A 77 -5.89 6.89 -1.11
CA MET A 77 -6.36 5.61 -0.62
C MET A 77 -7.37 5.00 -1.59
N ILE A 78 -8.28 5.81 -2.10
CA ILE A 78 -9.28 5.35 -3.04
C ILE A 78 -8.63 4.87 -4.33
N GLY A 79 -7.68 5.64 -4.85
CA GLY A 79 -7.00 5.28 -6.09
C GLY A 79 -6.20 3.98 -5.96
N ILE A 80 -5.54 3.80 -4.82
CA ILE A 80 -4.76 2.60 -4.59
C ILE A 80 -5.68 1.39 -4.47
N LEU A 81 -6.80 1.54 -3.77
CA LEU A 81 -7.73 0.43 -3.64
C LEU A 81 -8.27 0.02 -5.01
N LYS A 82 -8.61 1.00 -5.84
CA LYS A 82 -9.10 0.70 -7.16
C LYS A 82 -8.03 -0.04 -7.97
N PHE A 83 -6.80 0.42 -7.91
CA PHE A 83 -5.71 -0.22 -8.63
C PHE A 83 -5.56 -1.68 -8.19
N LEU A 84 -5.60 -1.92 -6.88
CA LEU A 84 -5.39 -3.27 -6.36
C LEU A 84 -6.57 -4.19 -6.68
N ILE A 85 -7.77 -3.66 -6.70
CA ILE A 85 -8.94 -4.46 -7.07
C ILE A 85 -8.92 -4.74 -8.56
N ASP A 86 -8.66 -3.73 -9.38
CA ASP A 86 -8.67 -3.89 -10.82
C ASP A 86 -7.62 -4.90 -11.29
N ASN A 87 -6.52 -5.00 -10.56
CA ASN A 87 -5.47 -5.93 -10.91
C ASN A 87 -5.54 -7.21 -10.09
N LYS A 88 -6.66 -7.41 -9.40
CA LYS A 88 -6.96 -8.65 -8.71
C LYS A 88 -6.08 -9.03 -7.54
N PHE A 89 -5.43 -8.04 -6.95
CA PHE A 89 -4.65 -8.28 -5.75
C PHE A 89 -5.55 -8.31 -4.52
N ILE A 90 -6.66 -7.57 -4.56
CA ILE A 90 -7.60 -7.52 -3.46
C ILE A 90 -8.99 -7.77 -4.04
N THR A 91 -9.80 -8.53 -3.34
CA THR A 91 -11.18 -8.70 -3.74
C THR A 91 -12.05 -7.74 -2.94
N LYS A 92 -13.07 -7.24 -3.58
CA LYS A 92 -13.89 -6.25 -2.97
C LYS A 92 -14.80 -6.79 -1.89
#